data_bc4e15053895c54be76ef5156af542cc
#
_entry.id   bc4e15053895c54be76ef5156af542cc
#
_cell.length_a   1.000
_cell.length_b   1.000
_cell.length_c   1.000
_cell.angle_alpha   90.00
_cell.angle_beta   90.00
_cell.angle_gamma   90.00
#
_symmetry.space_group_name_H-M   'P 1'
#
loop_
_entity.id
_entity.type
_entity.pdbx_description
1 polymer ?
#
loop_
_entity_poly.entity_id
_entity_poly.type
_entity_poly.pdbx_seq_one_letter_code
_entity_poly.pdbx_strand_id
1 'polypeptide(L)'
;MYCLKFLLKGKHAFFKYPNFNIINFTYSHIHKPALLGVLGAIVWYNGYRSISEDNVYPEYYKKLKNLKISIAPKRERFIKTYYTFNNTSGTACNTKRIENLVTTFQILENVQWDIYILDDGSNVYNILKNRMLMSESVFTPYLGNNSFLATIENVEIINIEDLNKSEGRVISLVEEENISIREDKEDMLLQNMNEYFYIFSLPKELDNDLLYKTSQYILTNKKANIISNVDYFKVSGEDILYFFWTRLI
;
A
#
# COMPACT_ATOMS: atom_id res chain seq x y z
N MET A 1 14.37 -0.18 17.91
CA MET A 1 13.25 0.78 17.65
C MET A 1 11.92 0.05 17.73
N TYR A 2 10.81 0.76 17.98
CA TYR A 2 9.47 0.14 18.00
C TYR A 2 8.73 0.39 16.71
N CYS A 3 7.86 -0.56 16.36
CA CYS A 3 7.05 -0.51 15.16
C CYS A 3 5.65 -1.08 15.46
N LEU A 4 4.63 -0.39 14.97
CA LEU A 4 3.25 -0.90 14.98
C LEU A 4 3.09 -1.83 13.78
N LYS A 5 2.76 -3.10 14.06
CA LYS A 5 2.51 -4.13 13.04
C LYS A 5 1.05 -4.55 13.08
N PHE A 6 0.45 -4.79 11.91
CA PHE A 6 -0.88 -5.35 11.78
C PHE A 6 -1.08 -6.06 10.44
N LEU A 7 -2.02 -6.99 10.41
CA LEU A 7 -2.48 -7.63 9.19
C LEU A 7 -3.65 -6.82 8.61
N LEU A 8 -3.45 -6.28 7.40
CA LEU A 8 -4.51 -5.66 6.60
C LEU A 8 -4.99 -6.67 5.57
N LYS A 9 -6.28 -7.00 5.57
CA LYS A 9 -6.85 -7.96 4.63
C LYS A 9 -8.22 -7.54 4.12
N GLY A 10 -8.65 -8.13 3.02
CA GLY A 10 -9.99 -7.99 2.47
C GLY A 10 -10.31 -9.06 1.45
N LYS A 11 -11.60 -9.32 1.26
CA LYS A 11 -12.05 -10.25 0.22
C LYS A 11 -11.78 -9.67 -1.16
N HIS A 12 -11.97 -8.36 -1.31
CA HIS A 12 -11.74 -7.63 -2.55
C HIS A 12 -10.99 -6.33 -2.28
N ALA A 13 -10.21 -5.86 -3.26
CA ALA A 13 -9.61 -4.54 -3.26
C ALA A 13 -9.58 -3.95 -4.67
N PHE A 14 -9.66 -2.62 -4.75
CA PHE A 14 -9.59 -1.90 -6.02
C PHE A 14 -8.83 -0.60 -5.84
N PHE A 15 -7.61 -0.55 -6.34
CA PHE A 15 -6.76 0.64 -6.34
C PHE A 15 -6.66 1.17 -7.76
N LYS A 16 -7.56 2.08 -8.13
CA LYS A 16 -7.75 2.53 -9.51
C LYS A 16 -6.46 3.01 -10.15
N TYR A 17 -6.15 2.44 -11.31
CA TYR A 17 -5.12 2.93 -12.20
C TYR A 17 -5.70 4.10 -13.04
N PRO A 18 -5.12 5.33 -12.97
CA PRO A 18 -5.80 6.53 -13.46
C PRO A 18 -5.92 6.60 -15.00
N ASN A 19 -5.05 5.94 -15.75
CA ASN A 19 -4.88 6.16 -17.19
C ASN A 19 -5.90 5.44 -18.10
N PHE A 20 -6.87 4.70 -17.53
CA PHE A 20 -7.82 3.92 -18.30
C PHE A 20 -9.26 4.22 -17.88
N ASN A 21 -10.13 4.49 -18.87
CA ASN A 21 -11.52 4.90 -18.62
C ASN A 21 -12.57 3.88 -19.08
N ILE A 22 -12.25 2.98 -20.02
CA ILE A 22 -13.20 1.96 -20.51
C ILE A 22 -13.28 0.79 -19.55
N ILE A 23 -12.14 0.23 -19.18
CA ILE A 23 -12.00 -0.76 -18.13
C ILE A 23 -11.21 -0.11 -17.00
N ASN A 24 -11.75 -0.14 -15.78
CA ASN A 24 -11.07 0.38 -14.63
C ASN A 24 -10.09 -0.68 -14.10
N PHE A 25 -8.81 -0.53 -14.43
CA PHE A 25 -7.75 -1.41 -13.92
C PHE A 25 -7.35 -1.07 -12.50
N THR A 26 -6.82 -2.07 -11.77
CA THR A 26 -6.29 -1.93 -10.43
C THR A 26 -4.77 -2.11 -10.39
N TYR A 27 -4.09 -1.37 -9.51
CA TYR A 27 -2.73 -1.69 -9.12
C TYR A 27 -2.65 -3.08 -8.50
N SER A 28 -1.49 -3.72 -8.56
CA SER A 28 -1.30 -5.11 -8.08
C SER A 28 -1.20 -5.23 -6.57
N HIS A 29 -0.85 -4.16 -5.88
CA HIS A 29 -0.77 -4.09 -4.41
C HIS A 29 -1.33 -2.77 -3.91
N ILE A 30 -1.65 -2.74 -2.61
CA ILE A 30 -1.90 -1.47 -1.94
C ILE A 30 -0.62 -0.63 -1.99
N HIS A 31 -0.78 0.65 -2.26
CA HIS A 31 0.31 1.61 -2.33
C HIS A 31 0.18 2.66 -1.22
N LYS A 32 1.26 3.38 -0.92
CA LYS A 32 1.30 4.31 0.22
C LYS A 32 0.12 5.29 0.25
N PRO A 33 -0.21 6.06 -0.81
CA PRO A 33 -1.36 6.98 -0.77
C PRO A 33 -2.70 6.30 -0.44
N ALA A 34 -2.97 5.09 -0.96
CA ALA A 34 -4.18 4.35 -0.63
C ALA A 34 -4.18 3.87 0.83
N LEU A 35 -3.06 3.37 1.32
CA LEU A 35 -2.91 2.96 2.71
C LEU A 35 -3.11 4.14 3.67
N LEU A 36 -2.55 5.33 3.35
CA LEU A 36 -2.79 6.53 4.15
C LEU A 36 -4.28 6.90 4.22
N GLY A 37 -5.05 6.63 3.16
CA GLY A 37 -6.52 6.78 3.18
C GLY A 37 -7.20 5.82 4.17
N VAL A 38 -6.78 4.56 4.21
CA VAL A 38 -7.25 3.56 5.20
C VAL A 38 -6.93 4.02 6.63
N LEU A 39 -5.68 4.45 6.87
CA LEU A 39 -5.26 4.95 8.18
C LEU A 39 -5.99 6.24 8.58
N GLY A 40 -6.25 7.13 7.62
CA GLY A 40 -7.03 8.35 7.82
C GLY A 40 -8.45 8.08 8.29
N ALA A 41 -9.09 7.02 7.79
CA ALA A 41 -10.41 6.59 8.23
C ALA A 41 -10.43 6.15 9.71
N ILE A 42 -9.34 5.54 10.18
CA ILE A 42 -9.20 5.10 11.58
C ILE A 42 -9.12 6.31 12.53
N VAL A 43 -8.36 7.36 12.15
CA VAL A 43 -8.05 8.50 13.04
C VAL A 43 -8.92 9.73 12.80
N TRP A 44 -9.96 9.64 11.96
CA TRP A 44 -10.88 10.74 11.66
C TRP A 44 -10.23 11.91 10.91
N TYR A 45 -9.43 11.64 9.90
CA TYR A 45 -8.96 12.69 9.01
C TYR A 45 -9.79 12.75 7.74
N ASN A 46 -10.13 13.98 7.33
CA ASN A 46 -10.98 14.22 6.18
C ASN A 46 -10.31 13.81 4.85
N GLY A 47 -11.14 13.35 3.92
CA GLY A 47 -10.74 13.02 2.56
C GLY A 47 -10.77 14.22 1.61
N TYR A 48 -10.91 13.94 0.32
CA TYR A 48 -10.87 14.94 -0.75
C TYR A 48 -11.95 16.06 -0.66
N ARG A 49 -13.04 15.84 0.07
CA ARG A 49 -14.09 16.85 0.27
C ARG A 49 -13.65 18.05 1.12
N SER A 50 -12.54 17.94 1.83
CA SER A 50 -11.98 19.01 2.67
C SER A 50 -10.92 19.86 1.98
N ILE A 51 -10.69 19.64 0.69
CA ILE A 51 -9.77 20.44 -0.12
C ILE A 51 -10.34 21.82 -0.33
N SER A 52 -9.52 22.86 -0.12
CA SER A 52 -9.82 24.26 -0.36
C SER A 52 -8.65 24.93 -1.09
N GLU A 53 -8.81 26.15 -1.54
CA GLU A 53 -7.74 26.92 -2.20
C GLU A 53 -6.45 26.99 -1.34
N ASP A 54 -6.60 27.02 -0.01
CA ASP A 54 -5.48 27.08 0.93
C ASP A 54 -4.90 25.68 1.28
N ASN A 55 -5.58 24.59 0.92
CA ASN A 55 -5.19 23.23 1.25
C ASN A 55 -5.20 22.32 0.01
N VAL A 56 -4.05 22.24 -0.65
CA VAL A 56 -3.87 21.42 -1.85
C VAL A 56 -4.12 19.93 -1.58
N TYR A 57 -3.70 19.42 -0.42
CA TYR A 57 -3.82 18.00 -0.08
C TYR A 57 -4.99 17.69 0.84
N PRO A 58 -5.64 16.52 0.71
CA PRO A 58 -6.57 16.02 1.71
C PRO A 58 -5.93 15.96 3.09
N GLU A 59 -6.72 16.19 4.14
CA GLU A 59 -6.20 16.25 5.52
C GLU A 59 -5.44 14.97 5.91
N TYR A 60 -5.99 13.80 5.59
CA TYR A 60 -5.33 12.52 5.88
C TYR A 60 -3.94 12.44 5.25
N TYR A 61 -3.83 12.85 4.00
CA TYR A 61 -2.55 12.79 3.29
C TYR A 61 -1.55 13.78 3.89
N LYS A 62 -1.97 15.02 4.11
CA LYS A 62 -1.13 16.08 4.70
C LYS A 62 -0.53 15.67 6.05
N LYS A 63 -1.35 15.01 6.91
CA LYS A 63 -0.94 14.61 8.26
C LYS A 63 -0.16 13.30 8.31
N LEU A 64 -0.44 12.35 7.40
CA LEU A 64 0.11 11.00 7.46
C LEU A 64 1.26 10.75 6.48
N LYS A 65 1.49 11.61 5.47
CA LYS A 65 2.47 11.36 4.39
C LYS A 65 3.89 11.10 4.88
N ASN A 66 4.27 11.67 6.03
CA ASN A 66 5.61 11.54 6.60
C ASN A 66 5.81 10.25 7.40
N LEU A 67 4.75 9.49 7.68
CA LEU A 67 4.90 8.19 8.33
C LEU A 67 5.80 7.28 7.50
N LYS A 68 6.75 6.65 8.19
CA LYS A 68 7.60 5.60 7.63
C LYS A 68 6.84 4.28 7.68
N ILE A 69 6.53 3.75 6.50
CA ILE A 69 5.65 2.60 6.34
C ILE A 69 6.38 1.51 5.55
N SER A 70 6.17 0.26 5.94
CA SER A 70 6.58 -0.90 5.17
C SER A 70 5.35 -1.76 4.84
N ILE A 71 5.30 -2.29 3.63
CA ILE A 71 4.20 -3.12 3.13
C ILE A 71 4.78 -4.47 2.71
N ALA A 72 4.43 -5.52 3.43
CA ALA A 72 4.86 -6.88 3.14
C ALA A 72 3.67 -7.74 2.67
N PRO A 73 3.54 -8.00 1.36
CA PRO A 73 2.48 -8.86 0.84
C PRO A 73 2.60 -10.28 1.39
N LYS A 74 1.48 -10.90 1.80
CA LYS A 74 1.46 -12.30 2.25
C LYS A 74 1.50 -13.31 1.11
N ARG A 75 1.36 -12.83 -0.13
CA ARG A 75 1.43 -13.63 -1.36
C ARG A 75 2.21 -12.85 -2.40
N GLU A 76 2.90 -13.55 -3.26
CA GLU A 76 3.65 -12.99 -4.37
C GLU A 76 2.76 -12.18 -5.32
N ARG A 77 1.57 -12.67 -5.59
CA ARG A 77 0.56 -12.05 -6.47
C ARG A 77 -0.83 -12.31 -5.93
N PHE A 78 -1.71 -11.34 -6.10
CA PHE A 78 -3.14 -11.50 -5.88
C PHE A 78 -3.85 -11.81 -7.19
N ILE A 79 -4.92 -12.60 -7.11
CA ILE A 79 -5.77 -12.93 -8.26
C ILE A 79 -6.46 -11.65 -8.72
N LYS A 80 -6.45 -11.40 -10.03
CA LYS A 80 -7.19 -10.30 -10.64
C LYS A 80 -8.40 -10.86 -11.37
N THR A 81 -9.57 -10.38 -11.00
CA THR A 81 -10.86 -10.79 -11.56
C THR A 81 -11.59 -9.58 -12.12
N TYR A 82 -12.42 -9.77 -13.14
CA TYR A 82 -13.22 -8.72 -13.74
C TYR A 82 -14.66 -8.80 -13.24
N TYR A 83 -15.16 -7.65 -12.73
CA TYR A 83 -16.54 -7.47 -12.35
C TYR A 83 -17.18 -6.40 -13.21
N THR A 84 -18.34 -6.72 -13.77
CA THR A 84 -19.11 -5.79 -14.57
C THR A 84 -20.31 -5.32 -13.76
N PHE A 85 -20.37 -4.01 -13.53
CA PHE A 85 -21.49 -3.36 -12.87
C PHE A 85 -22.38 -2.69 -13.89
N ASN A 86 -23.67 -2.95 -13.79
CA ASN A 86 -24.68 -2.23 -14.54
C ASN A 86 -25.21 -1.11 -13.66
N ASN A 87 -24.71 0.10 -13.88
CA ASN A 87 -25.08 1.26 -13.08
C ASN A 87 -26.18 2.04 -13.78
N THR A 88 -27.38 1.98 -13.24
CA THR A 88 -28.52 2.82 -13.64
C THR A 88 -28.30 4.20 -13.00
N SER A 89 -27.34 4.97 -13.48
CA SER A 89 -27.16 6.33 -13.01
C SER A 89 -28.30 7.19 -13.55
N GLY A 90 -28.97 7.95 -12.68
CA GLY A 90 -30.06 8.85 -13.02
C GLY A 90 -29.71 10.04 -13.92
N THR A 91 -28.70 9.93 -14.75
CA THR A 91 -28.33 10.91 -15.80
C THR A 91 -29.39 11.02 -16.88
N ALA A 92 -30.38 10.11 -16.90
CA ALA A 92 -31.52 10.14 -17.82
C ALA A 92 -32.66 11.04 -17.36
N CYS A 93 -32.43 12.04 -16.52
CA CYS A 93 -33.49 12.94 -16.04
C CYS A 93 -34.26 13.69 -17.14
N ASN A 94 -33.74 13.76 -18.37
CA ASN A 94 -34.37 14.51 -19.47
C ASN A 94 -34.67 13.65 -20.72
N THR A 95 -34.43 12.36 -20.72
CA THR A 95 -34.78 11.51 -21.84
C THR A 95 -35.67 10.35 -21.39
N LYS A 96 -36.70 10.02 -22.20
CA LYS A 96 -37.60 8.89 -21.96
C LYS A 96 -36.92 7.51 -22.03
N ARG A 97 -35.63 7.46 -22.09
CA ARG A 97 -34.83 6.22 -22.14
C ARG A 97 -34.00 6.09 -20.89
N ILE A 98 -34.18 4.99 -20.19
CA ILE A 98 -33.27 4.57 -19.10
C ILE A 98 -32.01 4.06 -19.77
N GLU A 99 -30.92 4.80 -19.65
CA GLU A 99 -29.60 4.35 -20.14
C GLU A 99 -28.85 3.67 -19.00
N ASN A 100 -28.40 2.46 -19.27
CA ASN A 100 -27.57 1.70 -18.34
C ASN A 100 -26.10 1.97 -18.64
N LEU A 101 -25.35 2.46 -17.66
CA LEU A 101 -23.91 2.56 -17.75
C LEU A 101 -23.28 1.24 -17.29
N VAL A 102 -22.78 0.48 -18.25
CA VAL A 102 -22.03 -0.75 -17.98
C VAL A 102 -20.57 -0.39 -17.72
N THR A 103 -20.08 -0.66 -16.53
CA THR A 103 -18.69 -0.37 -16.16
C THR A 103 -17.99 -1.64 -15.68
N THR A 104 -16.85 -1.95 -16.28
CA THR A 104 -16.03 -3.11 -15.89
C THR A 104 -14.88 -2.67 -15.00
N PHE A 105 -14.71 -3.37 -13.88
CA PHE A 105 -13.62 -3.16 -12.93
C PHE A 105 -12.77 -4.43 -12.87
N GLN A 106 -11.46 -4.27 -12.93
CA GLN A 106 -10.52 -5.30 -12.52
C GLN A 106 -10.27 -5.14 -11.03
N ILE A 107 -10.51 -6.17 -10.24
CA ILE A 107 -10.34 -6.15 -8.79
C ILE A 107 -9.33 -7.20 -8.34
N LEU A 108 -8.73 -7.01 -7.18
CA LEU A 108 -7.90 -7.99 -6.48
C LEU A 108 -8.78 -8.83 -5.56
N GLU A 109 -8.49 -10.14 -5.48
CA GLU A 109 -9.21 -11.06 -4.60
C GLU A 109 -8.33 -11.59 -3.47
N ASN A 110 -8.95 -11.76 -2.28
CA ASN A 110 -8.36 -12.37 -1.09
C ASN A 110 -7.00 -11.75 -0.72
N VAL A 111 -6.99 -10.42 -0.66
CA VAL A 111 -5.79 -9.64 -0.40
C VAL A 111 -5.37 -9.66 1.06
N GLN A 112 -4.05 -9.70 1.29
CA GLN A 112 -3.46 -9.71 2.64
C GLN A 112 -2.06 -9.08 2.60
N TRP A 113 -1.81 -8.13 3.52
CA TRP A 113 -0.51 -7.49 3.71
C TRP A 113 -0.22 -7.38 5.21
N ASP A 114 1.00 -7.72 5.62
CA ASP A 114 1.53 -7.23 6.88
C ASP A 114 1.99 -5.78 6.67
N ILE A 115 1.46 -4.89 7.46
CA ILE A 115 1.80 -3.48 7.44
C ILE A 115 2.59 -3.15 8.69
N TYR A 116 3.65 -2.37 8.50
CA TYR A 116 4.50 -1.91 9.58
C TYR A 116 4.60 -0.39 9.53
N ILE A 117 4.43 0.26 10.67
CA ILE A 117 4.55 1.71 10.81
C ILE A 117 5.59 1.99 11.89
N LEU A 118 6.69 2.63 11.51
CA LEU A 118 7.77 2.95 12.43
C LEU A 118 7.34 4.00 13.44
N ASP A 119 7.73 3.81 14.70
CA ASP A 119 7.49 4.79 15.77
C ASP A 119 8.44 5.97 15.57
N ASP A 120 7.88 7.10 15.15
CA ASP A 120 8.59 8.37 14.96
C ASP A 120 8.39 9.33 16.14
N GLY A 121 7.71 8.89 17.21
CA GLY A 121 7.36 9.69 18.38
C GLY A 121 6.29 10.76 18.12
N SER A 122 5.74 10.85 16.90
CA SER A 122 4.75 11.86 16.55
C SER A 122 3.41 11.65 17.27
N ASN A 123 2.67 12.74 17.49
CA ASN A 123 1.34 12.67 18.04
C ASN A 123 0.39 11.85 17.14
N VAL A 124 0.58 11.94 15.82
CA VAL A 124 -0.20 11.21 14.82
C VAL A 124 0.02 9.71 14.95
N TYR A 125 1.27 9.26 15.07
CA TYR A 125 1.58 7.86 15.33
C TYR A 125 0.93 7.36 16.62
N ASN A 126 1.02 8.14 17.71
CA ASN A 126 0.45 7.76 19.02
C ASN A 126 -1.08 7.64 18.96
N ILE A 127 -1.79 8.55 18.29
CA ILE A 127 -3.24 8.46 18.11
C ILE A 127 -3.59 7.20 17.32
N LEU A 128 -2.90 6.95 16.22
CA LEU A 128 -3.13 5.78 15.36
C LEU A 128 -2.90 4.48 16.15
N LYS A 129 -1.76 4.36 16.82
CA LYS A 129 -1.40 3.23 17.67
C LYS A 129 -2.47 2.91 18.70
N ASN A 130 -2.90 3.92 19.47
CA ASN A 130 -3.87 3.73 20.54
C ASN A 130 -5.22 3.23 19.99
N ARG A 131 -5.74 3.85 18.92
CA ARG A 131 -7.00 3.40 18.30
C ARG A 131 -6.91 1.99 17.76
N MET A 132 -5.82 1.66 17.09
CA MET A 132 -5.66 0.33 16.50
C MET A 132 -5.52 -0.76 17.57
N LEU A 133 -4.79 -0.51 18.69
CA LEU A 133 -4.70 -1.43 19.80
C LEU A 133 -6.05 -1.66 20.50
N MET A 134 -6.92 -0.65 20.52
CA MET A 134 -8.29 -0.74 21.04
C MET A 134 -9.28 -1.30 20.00
N SER A 135 -8.83 -1.63 18.77
CA SER A 135 -9.70 -2.04 17.66
C SER A 135 -10.78 -1.01 17.30
N GLU A 136 -10.47 0.27 17.45
CA GLU A 136 -11.37 1.39 17.19
C GLU A 136 -11.07 2.04 15.84
N SER A 137 -12.12 2.39 15.10
CA SER A 137 -12.03 3.26 13.93
C SER A 137 -13.21 4.20 13.88
N VAL A 138 -13.00 5.43 13.42
CA VAL A 138 -14.10 6.42 13.31
C VAL A 138 -14.95 6.14 12.08
N PHE A 139 -14.31 5.85 10.95
CA PHE A 139 -14.98 5.41 9.74
C PHE A 139 -14.58 3.99 9.42
N THR A 140 -15.50 3.22 8.86
CA THR A 140 -15.19 1.85 8.40
C THR A 140 -14.12 1.91 7.30
N PRO A 141 -12.94 1.31 7.51
CA PRO A 141 -11.90 1.28 6.51
C PRO A 141 -12.30 0.43 5.30
N TYR A 142 -11.88 0.83 4.09
CA TYR A 142 -12.13 0.08 2.87
C TYR A 142 -10.91 0.12 1.93
N LEU A 143 -10.83 -0.85 1.03
CA LEU A 143 -9.70 -1.05 0.13
C LEU A 143 -9.98 -0.45 -1.26
N GLY A 144 -9.96 0.87 -1.33
CA GLY A 144 -10.09 1.67 -2.56
C GLY A 144 -11.51 1.86 -3.08
N ASN A 145 -12.45 1.01 -2.73
CA ASN A 145 -13.89 1.15 -3.00
C ASN A 145 -14.66 0.89 -1.71
N ASN A 146 -15.68 1.71 -1.42
CA ASN A 146 -16.48 1.63 -0.19
C ASN A 146 -17.23 0.29 -0.02
N SER A 147 -17.43 -0.46 -1.10
CA SER A 147 -18.00 -1.81 -1.05
C SER A 147 -16.98 -2.89 -0.67
N PHE A 148 -15.68 -2.57 -0.62
CA PHE A 148 -14.60 -3.51 -0.35
C PHE A 148 -14.01 -3.25 1.04
N LEU A 149 -14.70 -3.72 2.06
CA LEU A 149 -14.33 -3.47 3.44
C LEU A 149 -12.95 -4.05 3.76
N ALA A 150 -12.17 -3.29 4.53
CA ALA A 150 -10.90 -3.71 5.07
C ALA A 150 -11.10 -4.33 6.46
N THR A 151 -10.37 -5.41 6.72
CA THR A 151 -10.25 -6.01 8.05
C THR A 151 -8.82 -5.81 8.55
N ILE A 152 -8.68 -5.36 9.80
CA ILE A 152 -7.40 -5.16 10.47
C ILE A 152 -7.35 -6.13 11.64
N GLU A 153 -6.27 -6.93 11.69
CA GLU A 153 -6.09 -7.98 12.71
C GLU A 153 -4.64 -8.02 13.19
N ASN A 154 -4.41 -8.72 14.28
CA ASN A 154 -3.08 -8.98 14.84
C ASN A 154 -2.29 -7.69 15.06
N VAL A 155 -2.95 -6.69 15.64
CA VAL A 155 -2.30 -5.41 15.95
C VAL A 155 -1.37 -5.60 17.14
N GLU A 156 -0.08 -5.36 16.93
CA GLU A 156 0.95 -5.54 17.94
C GLU A 156 2.06 -4.48 17.81
N ILE A 157 2.76 -4.23 18.90
CA ILE A 157 3.97 -3.42 18.88
C ILE A 157 5.15 -4.38 18.94
N ILE A 158 5.99 -4.33 17.93
CA ILE A 158 7.18 -5.16 17.84
C ILE A 158 8.44 -4.32 17.99
N ASN A 159 9.51 -4.95 18.47
CA ASN A 159 10.83 -4.35 18.45
C ASN A 159 11.54 -4.74 17.14
N ILE A 160 12.13 -3.75 16.48
CA ILE A 160 12.93 -3.94 15.26
C ILE A 160 14.34 -3.41 15.50
N GLU A 161 15.32 -4.04 14.87
CA GLU A 161 16.73 -3.73 15.03
C GLU A 161 17.27 -3.05 13.78
N ASP A 162 18.18 -2.10 13.96
CA ASP A 162 18.90 -1.51 12.85
C ASP A 162 19.68 -2.59 12.09
N LEU A 163 19.66 -2.49 10.77
CA LEU A 163 20.35 -3.46 9.94
C LEU A 163 21.85 -3.13 9.90
N ASN A 164 22.66 -4.02 10.48
CA ASN A 164 24.13 -3.90 10.45
C ASN A 164 24.77 -4.61 9.25
N LYS A 165 23.95 -5.22 8.38
CA LYS A 165 24.40 -5.97 7.21
C LYS A 165 23.83 -5.37 5.94
N SER A 166 24.63 -5.37 4.88
CA SER A 166 24.21 -4.90 3.55
C SER A 166 23.49 -5.98 2.72
N GLU A 167 23.23 -7.16 3.28
CA GLU A 167 22.65 -8.30 2.56
C GLU A 167 21.61 -9.02 3.41
N GLY A 168 20.51 -9.46 2.78
CA GLY A 168 19.49 -10.26 3.44
C GLY A 168 18.25 -10.47 2.56
N ARG A 169 17.22 -11.10 3.15
CA ARG A 169 15.95 -11.36 2.47
C ARG A 169 14.96 -10.23 2.78
N VAL A 170 14.68 -9.40 1.79
CA VAL A 170 13.68 -8.32 1.94
C VAL A 170 12.28 -8.89 1.71
N ILE A 171 11.44 -8.87 2.76
CA ILE A 171 10.09 -9.44 2.72
C ILE A 171 9.00 -8.43 2.36
N SER A 172 9.36 -7.15 2.26
CA SER A 172 8.44 -6.06 1.90
C SER A 172 8.67 -5.59 0.47
N LEU A 173 7.73 -4.80 -0.05
CA LEU A 173 7.95 -4.02 -1.27
C LEU A 173 9.12 -3.07 -1.06
N VAL A 174 10.06 -3.03 -1.98
CA VAL A 174 11.26 -2.17 -1.92
C VAL A 174 11.40 -1.40 -3.22
N GLU A 175 11.79 -0.13 -3.16
CA GLU A 175 12.07 0.65 -4.37
C GLU A 175 13.28 0.08 -5.10
N GLU A 176 13.18 -0.08 -6.43
CA GLU A 176 14.19 -0.71 -7.28
C GLU A 176 15.58 -0.06 -7.10
N GLU A 177 15.64 1.25 -6.96
CA GLU A 177 16.88 2.01 -6.78
C GLU A 177 17.64 1.69 -5.49
N ASN A 178 16.99 1.06 -4.51
CA ASN A 178 17.54 0.81 -3.17
C ASN A 178 18.03 -0.62 -2.97
N ILE A 179 17.90 -1.49 -3.98
CA ILE A 179 18.23 -2.91 -3.88
C ILE A 179 18.91 -3.40 -5.15
N SER A 180 19.89 -4.31 -4.99
CA SER A 180 20.44 -5.08 -6.12
C SER A 180 20.38 -6.58 -5.82
N ILE A 181 19.99 -7.34 -6.80
CA ILE A 181 19.94 -8.80 -6.70
C ILE A 181 21.19 -9.35 -7.38
N ARG A 182 21.95 -10.19 -6.67
CA ARG A 182 23.04 -10.93 -7.28
C ARG A 182 22.45 -12.01 -8.18
N GLU A 183 22.79 -11.97 -9.44
CA GLU A 183 22.68 -13.10 -10.34
C GLU A 183 23.96 -13.93 -10.19
N ASP A 184 23.96 -14.91 -9.31
CA ASP A 184 25.05 -15.87 -9.25
C ASP A 184 24.94 -16.76 -10.50
N LYS A 185 26.00 -16.77 -11.33
CA LYS A 185 26.05 -17.55 -12.59
C LYS A 185 25.90 -19.06 -12.36
N GLU A 186 26.13 -19.53 -11.16
CA GLU A 186 25.95 -20.94 -10.76
C GLU A 186 24.48 -21.29 -10.52
N ASP A 187 23.65 -20.32 -10.14
CA ASP A 187 22.20 -20.51 -9.93
C ASP A 187 21.41 -20.67 -11.24
N MET A 188 21.98 -20.33 -12.39
CA MET A 188 21.35 -20.54 -13.70
C MET A 188 21.10 -22.03 -14.01
N LEU A 189 21.85 -22.94 -13.42
CA LEU A 189 21.71 -24.40 -13.62
C LEU A 189 20.79 -25.06 -12.60
N LEU A 190 20.54 -24.41 -11.45
CA LEU A 190 19.64 -24.83 -10.38
C LEU A 190 18.61 -23.73 -10.12
N GLN A 191 17.79 -23.39 -11.10
CA GLN A 191 16.61 -22.54 -10.84
C GLN A 191 15.76 -23.24 -9.79
N ASN A 192 15.90 -22.80 -8.54
CA ASN A 192 15.01 -23.21 -7.48
C ASN A 192 13.59 -22.82 -7.90
N MET A 193 12.73 -23.80 -8.17
CA MET A 193 11.37 -23.60 -8.68
C MET A 193 10.49 -22.72 -7.78
N ASN A 194 11.01 -22.33 -6.62
CA ASN A 194 10.33 -21.51 -5.62
C ASN A 194 10.81 -20.06 -5.54
N GLU A 195 11.77 -19.66 -6.38
CA GLU A 195 12.26 -18.29 -6.41
C GLU A 195 11.37 -17.40 -7.27
N TYR A 196 11.10 -16.19 -6.80
CA TYR A 196 10.36 -15.20 -7.56
C TYR A 196 11.00 -13.82 -7.52
N PHE A 197 10.73 -13.06 -8.58
CA PHE A 197 11.14 -11.68 -8.73
C PHE A 197 10.08 -10.94 -9.55
N TYR A 198 9.45 -9.95 -8.93
CA TYR A 198 8.42 -9.14 -9.57
C TYR A 198 8.73 -7.66 -9.45
N ILE A 199 8.50 -6.92 -10.53
CA ILE A 199 8.57 -5.46 -10.56
C ILE A 199 7.15 -4.92 -10.72
N PHE A 200 6.79 -3.95 -9.88
CA PHE A 200 5.50 -3.29 -9.90
C PHE A 200 5.68 -1.77 -9.97
N SER A 201 5.01 -1.12 -10.91
CA SER A 201 4.87 0.33 -10.89
C SER A 201 3.73 0.71 -9.94
N LEU A 202 4.05 1.34 -8.81
CA LEU A 202 3.08 1.71 -7.78
C LEU A 202 3.21 3.20 -7.41
N PRO A 203 2.09 3.86 -7.06
CA PRO A 203 2.12 5.19 -6.51
C PRO A 203 2.93 5.29 -5.23
N LYS A 204 3.89 6.21 -5.21
CA LYS A 204 4.71 6.55 -4.05
C LYS A 204 4.11 7.71 -3.27
N GLU A 205 3.70 8.75 -3.97
CA GLU A 205 3.18 9.99 -3.40
C GLU A 205 2.20 10.70 -4.33
N LEU A 206 1.51 11.72 -3.81
CA LEU A 206 0.73 12.68 -4.60
C LEU A 206 1.58 13.92 -4.86
N ASP A 207 1.51 14.45 -6.07
CA ASP A 207 2.05 15.77 -6.40
C ASP A 207 1.07 16.90 -6.02
N ASN A 208 1.43 18.14 -6.36
CA ASN A 208 0.62 19.32 -6.05
C ASN A 208 -0.72 19.35 -6.82
N ASP A 209 -0.82 18.62 -7.92
CA ASP A 209 -2.05 18.49 -8.72
C ASP A 209 -2.87 17.27 -8.30
N LEU A 210 -2.50 16.63 -7.17
CA LEU A 210 -3.10 15.40 -6.64
C LEU A 210 -2.98 14.19 -7.59
N LEU A 211 -2.04 14.23 -8.51
CA LEU A 211 -1.71 13.10 -9.37
C LEU A 211 -0.70 12.19 -8.68
N TYR A 212 -0.74 10.91 -9.05
CA TYR A 212 0.20 9.94 -8.53
C TYR A 212 1.57 10.07 -9.17
N LYS A 213 2.61 10.29 -8.35
CA LYS A 213 3.99 10.00 -8.72
C LYS A 213 4.27 8.54 -8.44
N THR A 214 4.66 7.79 -9.46
CA THR A 214 4.93 6.35 -9.37
C THR A 214 6.42 6.06 -9.26
N SER A 215 6.77 4.96 -8.57
CA SER A 215 8.10 4.35 -8.55
C SER A 215 8.00 2.88 -8.90
N GLN A 216 9.12 2.29 -9.32
CA GLN A 216 9.24 0.85 -9.49
C GLN A 216 9.54 0.20 -8.14
N TYR A 217 8.77 -0.82 -7.80
CA TYR A 217 8.93 -1.60 -6.57
C TYR A 217 9.22 -3.05 -6.92
N ILE A 218 10.17 -3.62 -6.21
CA ILE A 218 10.54 -5.04 -6.31
C ILE A 218 9.91 -5.81 -5.14
N LEU A 219 9.41 -6.99 -5.45
CA LEU A 219 9.05 -8.03 -4.50
C LEU A 219 9.76 -9.32 -4.89
N THR A 220 10.58 -9.85 -3.98
CA THR A 220 11.37 -11.05 -4.22
C THR A 220 11.59 -11.83 -2.93
N ASN A 221 11.80 -13.14 -3.04
CA ASN A 221 12.29 -13.97 -1.94
C ASN A 221 13.79 -14.30 -2.04
N LYS A 222 14.47 -13.76 -3.07
CA LYS A 222 15.92 -13.89 -3.22
C LYS A 222 16.65 -13.01 -2.21
N LYS A 223 17.87 -13.43 -1.88
CA LYS A 223 18.80 -12.57 -1.12
C LYS A 223 19.19 -11.37 -1.98
N ALA A 224 19.21 -10.21 -1.36
CA ALA A 224 19.49 -8.97 -2.04
C ALA A 224 20.53 -8.15 -1.28
N ASN A 225 21.33 -7.40 -2.04
CA ASN A 225 22.23 -6.39 -1.49
C ASN A 225 21.48 -5.05 -1.40
N ILE A 226 21.59 -4.41 -0.27
CA ILE A 226 21.01 -3.11 -0.01
C ILE A 226 22.00 -2.04 -0.47
N ILE A 227 21.57 -1.17 -1.41
CA ILE A 227 22.45 -0.21 -2.08
C ILE A 227 22.55 1.10 -1.31
N SER A 228 21.48 1.50 -0.61
CA SER A 228 21.38 2.82 -0.01
C SER A 228 21.24 2.79 1.50
N ASN A 229 21.67 3.90 2.16
CA ASN A 229 21.47 4.17 3.59
C ASN A 229 20.01 4.52 3.93
N VAL A 230 19.05 3.88 3.28
CA VAL A 230 17.63 4.06 3.56
C VAL A 230 17.26 3.18 4.75
N ASP A 231 16.20 3.53 5.46
CA ASP A 231 15.72 2.86 6.66
C ASP A 231 15.35 1.40 6.39
N TYR A 232 16.30 0.51 6.59
CA TYR A 232 16.11 -0.93 6.60
C TYR A 232 16.23 -1.44 8.02
N PHE A 233 15.32 -2.31 8.40
CA PHE A 233 15.29 -2.88 9.74
C PHE A 233 15.11 -4.38 9.70
N LYS A 234 15.76 -5.07 10.64
CA LYS A 234 15.62 -6.49 10.86
C LYS A 234 14.44 -6.75 11.80
N VAL A 235 13.56 -7.67 11.42
CA VAL A 235 12.38 -8.03 12.22
C VAL A 235 12.58 -9.31 12.99
N SER A 236 13.05 -10.37 12.29
CA SER A 236 13.35 -11.66 12.91
C SER A 236 14.24 -12.49 11.99
N GLY A 237 15.18 -13.25 12.55
CA GLY A 237 16.06 -14.12 11.76
C GLY A 237 16.84 -13.34 10.68
N GLU A 238 16.63 -13.67 9.40
CA GLU A 238 17.22 -12.98 8.25
C GLU A 238 16.23 -12.03 7.53
N ASP A 239 15.01 -11.88 8.04
CA ASP A 239 13.97 -11.08 7.38
C ASP A 239 14.18 -9.58 7.62
N ILE A 240 14.18 -8.83 6.53
CA ILE A 240 14.43 -7.40 6.48
C ILE A 240 13.18 -6.68 5.95
N LEU A 241 12.83 -5.57 6.58
CA LEU A 241 11.81 -4.64 6.13
C LEU A 241 12.46 -3.39 5.55
N TYR A 242 11.93 -2.95 4.43
CA TYR A 242 12.23 -1.64 3.86
C TYR A 242 11.09 -0.67 4.20
N PHE A 243 11.45 0.48 4.78
CA PHE A 243 10.49 1.54 5.09
C PHE A 243 10.63 2.69 4.09
N PHE A 244 9.56 3.00 3.39
CA PHE A 244 9.50 4.11 2.48
C PHE A 244 8.80 5.31 3.11
N TRP A 245 9.34 6.50 2.84
CA TRP A 245 8.83 7.77 3.33
C TRP A 245 8.96 8.85 2.26
N THR A 246 8.15 9.89 2.37
CA THR A 246 8.21 11.02 1.44
C THR A 246 9.36 11.92 1.90
N ARG A 247 10.43 12.03 1.12
CA ARG A 247 11.48 13.01 1.41
C ARG A 247 10.87 14.40 1.24
N LEU A 248 11.01 15.24 2.28
CA LEU A 248 10.81 16.67 2.14
C LEU A 248 12.00 17.21 1.33
N ILE A 249 11.72 17.63 0.08
CA ILE A 249 12.67 18.41 -0.72
C ILE A 249 12.49 19.87 -0.34
#